data_0642ee2a7c75beafa8f2ea25bcedf141
#
_entry.id   0642ee2a7c75beafa8f2ea25bcedf141
#
_cell.length_a   1.000
_cell.length_b   1.000
_cell.length_c   1.000
_cell.angle_alpha   90.00
_cell.angle_beta   90.00
_cell.angle_gamma   90.00
#
_symmetry.space_group_name_H-M   'P 1'
#
loop_
_entity.id
_entity.type
_entity.pdbx_description
1 polymer ?
#
loop_
_entity_poly.entity_id
_entity_poly.type
_entity_poly.pdbx_seq_one_letter_code
_entity_poly.pdbx_strand_id
1 'polypeptide(L)'
;MTPTQSTRPKPIALVVFLENVGHIAGVPLPRWMMAMIDWTTEEYAKLLLHLYGAHRRYSRVTILEDADATGPKLAASLLHASKTHTVDLLLLAHGHEGVLVGHRGREMVGAETFAALQRIYDESPAKLDLRVIYGLNCYGLSLAWQWLALGAQAANGAAGVNWFPEPSLSVFLRNWLRGEPYSVAVQRSNLAADRWWLKLLRAGGGREHPWIVSSRQVVVGVCDVTLHTEKTRES
;
A
#
# COMPACT_ATOMS: atom_id res chain seq x y z
N MET A 1 41.53 -11.46 12.84
CA MET A 1 40.89 -10.32 12.13
C MET A 1 39.95 -10.93 11.12
N THR A 2 38.67 -11.02 11.45
CA THR A 2 37.60 -11.47 10.55
C THR A 2 37.29 -10.32 9.59
N PRO A 3 37.27 -10.52 8.25
CA PRO A 3 36.93 -9.45 7.34
C PRO A 3 35.46 -9.07 7.56
N THR A 4 35.25 -7.81 7.95
CA THR A 4 33.92 -7.19 7.97
C THR A 4 33.39 -7.22 6.54
N GLN A 5 32.49 -8.15 6.23
CA GLN A 5 31.78 -8.13 4.96
C GLN A 5 30.99 -6.83 4.88
N SER A 6 31.49 -5.89 4.11
CA SER A 6 30.75 -4.74 3.65
C SER A 6 29.58 -5.25 2.79
N THR A 7 28.46 -5.50 3.42
CA THR A 7 27.23 -5.89 2.71
C THR A 7 26.73 -4.65 1.97
N ARG A 8 26.91 -4.60 0.66
CA ARG A 8 26.26 -3.58 -0.17
C ARG A 8 24.75 -3.60 0.14
N PRO A 9 24.13 -2.42 0.25
CA PRO A 9 22.69 -2.35 0.47
C PRO A 9 21.96 -3.11 -0.63
N LYS A 10 20.92 -3.85 -0.25
CA LYS A 10 20.10 -4.55 -1.23
C LYS A 10 19.38 -3.55 -2.13
N PRO A 11 19.25 -3.81 -3.44
CA PRO A 11 18.38 -3.01 -4.29
C PRO A 11 16.93 -3.11 -3.82
N ILE A 12 16.09 -2.17 -4.25
CA ILE A 12 14.70 -2.09 -3.82
C ILE A 12 13.80 -2.68 -4.89
N ALA A 13 12.87 -3.55 -4.48
CA ALA A 13 11.79 -4.05 -5.31
C ALA A 13 10.45 -3.46 -4.89
N LEU A 14 9.54 -3.28 -5.84
CA LEU A 14 8.13 -2.98 -5.60
C LEU A 14 7.29 -4.21 -5.89
N VAL A 15 6.49 -4.63 -4.93
CA VAL A 15 5.39 -5.58 -5.14
C VAL A 15 4.10 -4.76 -5.12
N VAL A 16 3.24 -4.99 -6.08
CA VAL A 16 1.94 -4.33 -6.21
C VAL A 16 0.87 -5.39 -6.16
N PHE A 17 -0.07 -5.25 -5.24
CA PHE A 17 -1.24 -6.11 -5.13
C PHE A 17 -2.46 -5.32 -5.58
N LEU A 18 -3.00 -5.69 -6.72
CA LEU A 18 -4.15 -5.05 -7.34
C LEU A 18 -5.32 -6.01 -7.38
N GLU A 19 -6.48 -5.52 -6.98
CA GLU A 19 -7.75 -6.20 -7.18
C GLU A 19 -8.80 -5.20 -7.62
N ASN A 20 -9.58 -5.57 -8.61
CA ASN A 20 -10.60 -4.69 -9.20
C ASN A 20 -11.61 -4.26 -8.13
N VAL A 21 -11.65 -2.96 -7.87
CA VAL A 21 -12.46 -2.33 -6.82
C VAL A 21 -13.86 -1.97 -7.34
N GLY A 22 -14.25 -2.52 -8.49
CA GLY A 22 -15.41 -2.09 -9.30
C GLY A 22 -16.80 -2.26 -8.71
N HIS A 23 -16.98 -2.71 -7.45
CA HIS A 23 -18.32 -2.80 -6.84
C HIS A 23 -18.32 -2.49 -5.36
N ILE A 24 -18.70 -1.28 -5.00
CA ILE A 24 -19.11 -0.97 -3.63
C ILE A 24 -20.55 -1.42 -3.46
N ALA A 25 -20.76 -2.63 -2.95
CA ALA A 25 -22.08 -3.17 -2.68
C ALA A 25 -22.88 -2.27 -1.73
N GLY A 26 -24.06 -1.80 -2.16
CA GLY A 26 -25.04 -1.17 -1.29
C GLY A 26 -25.06 0.36 -1.24
N VAL A 27 -24.20 1.07 -1.96
CA VAL A 27 -24.24 2.54 -2.02
C VAL A 27 -24.71 2.99 -3.41
N PRO A 28 -25.85 3.69 -3.54
CA PRO A 28 -26.28 4.26 -4.82
C PRO A 28 -25.39 5.46 -5.19
N LEU A 29 -24.24 5.20 -5.77
CA LEU A 29 -23.35 6.22 -6.30
C LEU A 29 -23.83 6.68 -7.68
N PRO A 30 -23.68 7.96 -8.04
CA PRO A 30 -23.92 8.45 -9.41
C PRO A 30 -23.10 7.63 -10.41
N ARG A 31 -23.68 7.35 -11.59
CA ARG A 31 -23.03 6.56 -12.66
C ARG A 31 -21.63 7.04 -13.03
N TRP A 32 -21.39 8.35 -13.00
CA TRP A 32 -20.07 8.92 -13.27
C TRP A 32 -19.03 8.61 -12.19
N MET A 33 -19.47 8.53 -10.91
CA MET A 33 -18.62 8.13 -9.79
C MET A 33 -18.28 6.64 -9.87
N MET A 34 -19.26 5.81 -10.23
CA MET A 34 -19.04 4.38 -10.47
C MET A 34 -18.03 4.19 -11.61
N ALA A 35 -18.23 4.89 -12.75
CA ALA A 35 -17.29 4.84 -13.87
C ALA A 35 -15.88 5.35 -13.49
N MET A 36 -15.78 6.29 -12.57
CA MET A 36 -14.48 6.77 -12.06
C MET A 36 -13.82 5.74 -11.13
N ILE A 37 -14.59 5.05 -10.32
CA ILE A 37 -14.14 3.94 -9.47
C ILE A 37 -13.73 2.75 -10.34
N ASP A 38 -14.53 2.41 -11.36
CA ASP A 38 -14.20 1.35 -12.33
C ASP A 38 -12.95 1.71 -13.16
N TRP A 39 -12.69 2.99 -13.39
CA TRP A 39 -11.51 3.46 -14.12
C TRP A 39 -10.24 3.51 -13.25
N THR A 40 -10.36 3.50 -11.93
CA THR A 40 -9.27 3.22 -10.99
C THR A 40 -8.89 1.74 -10.97
N THR A 41 -9.19 1.07 -12.08
CA THR A 41 -8.82 -0.31 -12.33
C THR A 41 -7.29 -0.47 -12.34
N GLU A 42 -6.89 -1.68 -12.35
CA GLU A 42 -5.51 -2.15 -12.47
C GLU A 42 -4.71 -1.38 -13.52
N GLU A 43 -5.34 -1.07 -14.68
CA GLU A 43 -4.70 -0.31 -15.77
C GLU A 43 -4.31 1.11 -15.38
N TYR A 44 -5.17 1.80 -14.60
CA TYR A 44 -4.85 3.16 -14.13
C TYR A 44 -3.66 3.15 -13.15
N ALA A 45 -3.63 2.21 -12.22
CA ALA A 45 -2.50 2.09 -11.30
C ALA A 45 -1.19 1.79 -12.06
N LYS A 46 -1.24 0.88 -13.04
CA LYS A 46 -0.10 0.55 -13.93
C LYS A 46 0.34 1.78 -14.73
N LEU A 47 -0.62 2.54 -15.27
CA LEU A 47 -0.33 3.79 -15.97
C LEU A 47 0.37 4.81 -15.07
N LEU A 48 -0.10 5.00 -13.83
CA LEU A 48 0.55 5.92 -12.88
C LEU A 48 1.97 5.47 -12.52
N LEU A 49 2.18 4.16 -12.28
CA LEU A 49 3.51 3.61 -12.02
C LEU A 49 4.45 3.86 -13.19
N HIS A 50 3.97 3.70 -14.42
CA HIS A 50 4.74 4.01 -15.63
C HIS A 50 5.02 5.51 -15.76
N LEU A 51 3.99 6.33 -15.66
CA LEU A 51 4.04 7.80 -15.83
C LEU A 51 5.01 8.46 -14.83
N TYR A 52 4.97 8.03 -13.57
CA TYR A 52 5.85 8.56 -12.53
C TYR A 52 7.21 7.86 -12.45
N GLY A 53 7.46 6.90 -13.34
CA GLY A 53 8.78 6.28 -13.52
C GLY A 53 9.15 5.29 -12.42
N ALA A 54 8.20 4.53 -11.88
CA ALA A 54 8.47 3.48 -10.90
C ALA A 54 9.55 2.51 -11.36
N HIS A 55 9.50 2.07 -12.62
CA HIS A 55 10.50 1.17 -13.23
C HIS A 55 11.92 1.75 -13.33
N ARG A 56 12.09 3.07 -13.11
CA ARG A 56 13.41 3.71 -13.02
C ARG A 56 13.93 3.80 -11.60
N ARG A 57 13.05 3.68 -10.63
CA ARG A 57 13.35 3.82 -9.20
C ARG A 57 13.50 2.49 -8.49
N TYR A 58 12.71 1.51 -8.92
CA TYR A 58 12.76 0.15 -8.42
C TYR A 58 13.54 -0.73 -9.40
N SER A 59 14.45 -1.54 -8.89
CA SER A 59 15.21 -2.51 -9.69
C SER A 59 14.32 -3.65 -10.22
N ARG A 60 13.18 -3.87 -9.54
CA ARG A 60 12.16 -4.85 -9.90
C ARG A 60 10.77 -4.35 -9.51
N VAL A 61 9.81 -4.51 -10.41
CA VAL A 61 8.38 -4.29 -10.14
C VAL A 61 7.64 -5.59 -10.45
N THR A 62 6.88 -6.09 -9.48
CA THR A 62 6.05 -7.31 -9.62
C THR A 62 4.61 -6.90 -9.33
N ILE A 63 3.71 -7.18 -10.26
CA ILE A 63 2.29 -6.87 -10.13
C ILE A 63 1.53 -8.18 -9.97
N LEU A 64 0.70 -8.25 -8.94
CA LEU A 64 -0.20 -9.35 -8.64
C LEU A 64 -1.63 -8.84 -8.88
N GLU A 65 -2.23 -9.31 -9.94
CA GLU A 65 -3.55 -8.90 -10.40
C GLU A 65 -4.37 -10.13 -10.82
N ASP A 66 -5.66 -10.01 -10.96
CA ASP A 66 -6.54 -11.11 -11.39
C ASP A 66 -6.36 -12.38 -10.53
N ALA A 67 -6.09 -13.51 -11.18
CA ALA A 67 -5.90 -14.82 -10.53
C ALA A 67 -4.64 -14.88 -9.65
N ASP A 68 -3.73 -13.91 -9.75
CA ASP A 68 -2.55 -13.80 -8.90
C ASP A 68 -2.79 -12.93 -7.66
N ALA A 69 -3.92 -12.21 -7.56
CA ALA A 69 -4.32 -11.44 -6.39
C ALA A 69 -4.82 -12.35 -5.25
N THR A 70 -3.95 -13.21 -4.73
CA THR A 70 -4.25 -14.18 -3.66
C THR A 70 -3.23 -14.13 -2.54
N GLY A 71 -3.62 -14.58 -1.33
CA GLY A 71 -2.72 -14.63 -0.16
C GLY A 71 -1.45 -15.45 -0.40
N PRO A 72 -1.54 -16.67 -0.93
CA PRO A 72 -0.36 -17.48 -1.24
C PRO A 72 0.57 -16.82 -2.25
N LYS A 73 0.04 -16.18 -3.29
CA LYS A 73 0.86 -15.49 -4.30
C LYS A 73 1.53 -14.23 -3.72
N LEU A 74 0.80 -13.46 -2.89
CA LEU A 74 1.37 -12.33 -2.18
C LEU A 74 2.54 -12.78 -1.29
N ALA A 75 2.32 -13.77 -0.42
CA ALA A 75 3.35 -14.29 0.47
C ALA A 75 4.56 -14.80 -0.33
N ALA A 76 4.35 -15.61 -1.36
CA ALA A 76 5.41 -16.12 -2.21
C ALA A 76 6.22 -15.00 -2.89
N SER A 77 5.55 -13.96 -3.39
CA SER A 77 6.20 -12.81 -4.05
C SER A 77 7.04 -11.99 -3.08
N LEU A 78 6.53 -11.72 -1.87
CA LEU A 78 7.26 -11.00 -0.83
C LEU A 78 8.51 -11.80 -0.40
N LEU A 79 8.38 -13.08 -0.12
CA LEU A 79 9.49 -13.95 0.27
C LEU A 79 10.52 -14.11 -0.86
N HIS A 80 10.05 -14.25 -2.10
CA HIS A 80 10.95 -14.35 -3.26
C HIS A 80 11.75 -13.06 -3.48
N ALA A 81 11.08 -11.92 -3.44
CA ALA A 81 11.72 -10.61 -3.61
C ALA A 81 12.71 -10.33 -2.47
N SER A 82 12.37 -10.66 -1.22
CA SER A 82 13.20 -10.43 -0.03
C SER A 82 14.53 -11.18 -0.04
N LYS A 83 14.67 -12.24 -0.86
CA LYS A 83 15.96 -12.95 -1.00
C LYS A 83 17.08 -12.03 -1.50
N THR A 84 16.76 -11.11 -2.39
CA THR A 84 17.73 -10.26 -3.07
C THR A 84 17.47 -8.78 -2.99
N HIS A 85 16.29 -8.37 -2.52
CA HIS A 85 15.84 -6.98 -2.46
C HIS A 85 15.26 -6.65 -1.08
N THR A 86 15.30 -5.37 -0.75
CA THR A 86 14.39 -4.79 0.23
C THR A 86 13.08 -4.46 -0.49
N VAL A 87 11.93 -4.74 0.10
CA VAL A 87 10.64 -4.74 -0.58
C VAL A 87 9.74 -3.61 -0.10
N ASP A 88 9.25 -2.80 -1.04
CA ASP A 88 8.10 -1.93 -0.86
C ASP A 88 6.85 -2.64 -1.38
N LEU A 89 5.71 -2.43 -0.71
CA LEU A 89 4.43 -3.00 -1.10
C LEU A 89 3.39 -1.90 -1.32
N LEU A 90 2.73 -1.95 -2.48
CA LEU A 90 1.55 -1.15 -2.79
C LEU A 90 0.33 -2.04 -2.78
N LEU A 91 -0.66 -1.71 -1.95
CA LEU A 91 -1.93 -2.40 -1.83
C LEU A 91 -3.05 -1.52 -2.38
N LEU A 92 -3.67 -1.94 -3.46
CA LEU A 92 -4.84 -1.32 -4.05
C LEU A 92 -5.91 -2.39 -4.25
N ALA A 93 -6.69 -2.61 -3.22
CA ALA A 93 -7.69 -3.68 -3.15
C ALA A 93 -8.81 -3.31 -2.18
N HIS A 94 -9.90 -4.05 -2.22
CA HIS A 94 -10.89 -3.99 -1.15
C HIS A 94 -10.30 -4.50 0.17
N GLY A 95 -10.92 -4.12 1.30
CA GLY A 95 -10.50 -4.59 2.62
C GLY A 95 -11.60 -4.52 3.65
N HIS A 96 -11.38 -5.28 4.71
CA HIS A 96 -12.09 -5.23 5.97
C HIS A 96 -11.06 -5.19 7.11
N GLU A 97 -11.52 -5.12 8.35
CA GLU A 97 -10.62 -5.20 9.50
C GLU A 97 -9.76 -6.47 9.44
N GLY A 98 -8.44 -6.30 9.37
CA GLY A 98 -7.48 -7.40 9.34
C GLY A 98 -7.44 -8.24 8.06
N VAL A 99 -8.13 -7.83 6.98
CA VAL A 99 -8.26 -8.63 5.76
C VAL A 99 -8.18 -7.74 4.51
N LEU A 100 -7.41 -8.19 3.50
CA LEU A 100 -7.53 -7.73 2.12
C LEU A 100 -8.43 -8.69 1.35
N VAL A 101 -9.21 -8.15 0.44
CA VAL A 101 -10.02 -8.92 -0.49
C VAL A 101 -9.25 -9.05 -1.79
N GLY A 102 -8.99 -10.27 -2.19
CA GLY A 102 -8.30 -10.61 -3.43
C GLY A 102 -9.26 -11.10 -4.50
N HIS A 103 -8.74 -11.94 -5.40
CA HIS A 103 -9.35 -12.33 -6.66
C HIS A 103 -10.87 -12.50 -6.63
N ARG A 104 -11.56 -11.67 -7.42
CA ARG A 104 -13.03 -11.65 -7.61
C ARG A 104 -13.85 -11.55 -6.32
N GLY A 105 -13.27 -10.93 -5.25
CA GLY A 105 -13.94 -10.83 -3.96
C GLY A 105 -14.11 -12.17 -3.23
N ARG A 106 -13.46 -13.24 -3.67
CA ARG A 106 -13.57 -14.59 -3.08
C ARG A 106 -12.34 -14.98 -2.26
N GLU A 107 -11.19 -14.45 -2.61
CA GLU A 107 -9.94 -14.70 -1.91
C GLU A 107 -9.79 -13.73 -0.75
N MET A 108 -9.49 -14.26 0.43
CA MET A 108 -9.27 -13.46 1.63
C MET A 108 -7.81 -13.55 2.06
N VAL A 109 -7.11 -12.41 1.99
CA VAL A 109 -5.73 -12.30 2.49
C VAL A 109 -5.80 -11.76 3.91
N GLY A 110 -5.88 -12.67 4.86
CA GLY A 110 -6.13 -12.37 6.29
C GLY A 110 -5.25 -13.19 7.22
N ALA A 111 -5.81 -13.55 8.37
CA ALA A 111 -5.10 -14.17 9.49
C ALA A 111 -4.21 -15.36 9.11
N GLU A 112 -4.66 -16.23 8.21
CA GLU A 112 -3.88 -17.39 7.76
C GLU A 112 -2.59 -16.98 7.04
N THR A 113 -2.70 -16.04 6.10
CA THR A 113 -1.55 -15.50 5.35
C THR A 113 -0.57 -14.80 6.27
N PHE A 114 -1.07 -13.93 7.16
CA PHE A 114 -0.24 -13.20 8.11
C PHE A 114 0.42 -14.14 9.13
N ALA A 115 -0.29 -15.14 9.65
CA ALA A 115 0.29 -16.13 10.56
C ALA A 115 1.39 -16.98 9.88
N ALA A 116 1.22 -17.30 8.59
CA ALA A 116 2.25 -18.00 7.83
C ALA A 116 3.49 -17.15 7.63
N LEU A 117 3.33 -15.87 7.26
CA LEU A 117 4.44 -14.91 7.12
C LEU A 117 5.12 -14.66 8.47
N GLN A 118 4.35 -14.53 9.56
CA GLN A 118 4.88 -14.30 10.90
C GLN A 118 5.78 -15.46 11.35
N ARG A 119 5.35 -16.70 11.16
CA ARG A 119 6.20 -17.88 11.48
C ARG A 119 7.53 -17.83 10.73
N ILE A 120 7.50 -17.49 9.44
CA ILE A 120 8.73 -17.39 8.63
C ILE A 120 9.61 -16.24 9.13
N TYR A 121 9.02 -15.11 9.49
CA TYR A 121 9.72 -13.94 10.02
C TYR A 121 10.33 -14.25 11.39
N ASP A 122 9.61 -14.91 12.29
CA ASP A 122 10.09 -15.29 13.61
C ASP A 122 11.24 -16.30 13.55
N GLU A 123 11.19 -17.25 12.60
CA GLU A 123 12.32 -18.17 12.35
C GLU A 123 13.57 -17.43 11.85
N SER A 124 13.42 -16.44 10.99
CA SER A 124 14.51 -15.65 10.44
C SER A 124 14.00 -14.35 9.84
N PRO A 125 14.15 -13.21 10.52
CA PRO A 125 13.74 -11.90 9.98
C PRO A 125 14.36 -11.56 8.62
N ALA A 126 15.53 -12.12 8.31
CA ALA A 126 16.20 -11.90 7.04
C ALA A 126 15.46 -12.52 5.83
N LYS A 127 14.52 -13.45 6.06
CA LYS A 127 13.71 -14.05 4.99
C LYS A 127 12.61 -13.12 4.45
N LEU A 128 12.23 -12.11 5.26
CA LEU A 128 11.18 -11.15 4.89
C LEU A 128 11.71 -9.72 5.14
N ASP A 129 12.14 -9.05 4.08
CA ASP A 129 12.81 -7.75 4.15
C ASP A 129 11.90 -6.64 3.63
N LEU A 130 10.88 -6.29 4.42
CA LEU A 130 9.89 -5.25 4.09
C LEU A 130 10.39 -3.87 4.52
N ARG A 131 10.11 -2.84 3.72
CA ARG A 131 10.47 -1.45 4.01
C ARG A 131 9.23 -0.58 4.22
N VAL A 132 8.47 -0.28 3.19
CA VAL A 132 7.26 0.52 3.31
C VAL A 132 6.06 -0.19 2.69
N ILE A 133 4.90 -0.02 3.30
CA ILE A 133 3.64 -0.59 2.83
C ILE A 133 2.65 0.55 2.62
N TYR A 134 2.32 0.86 1.38
CA TYR A 134 1.29 1.85 1.06
C TYR A 134 -0.03 1.16 0.75
N GLY A 135 -0.99 1.27 1.68
CA GLY A 135 -2.30 0.63 1.59
C GLY A 135 -3.43 1.63 1.36
N LEU A 136 -4.19 1.43 0.28
CA LEU A 136 -5.41 2.18 -0.01
C LEU A 136 -6.69 1.35 0.17
N ASN A 137 -6.59 0.22 0.83
CA ASN A 137 -7.74 -0.61 1.19
C ASN A 137 -8.54 -0.02 2.36
N CYS A 138 -9.82 -0.38 2.42
CA CYS A 138 -10.66 -0.08 3.58
C CYS A 138 -10.08 -0.72 4.85
N TYR A 139 -10.21 -0.02 5.99
CA TYR A 139 -9.69 -0.47 7.30
C TYR A 139 -8.20 -0.82 7.28
N GLY A 140 -7.44 -0.23 6.37
CA GLY A 140 -6.02 -0.52 6.15
C GLY A 140 -5.15 -0.31 7.38
N LEU A 141 -5.57 0.56 8.32
CA LEU A 141 -4.83 0.78 9.56
C LEU A 141 -4.72 -0.49 10.41
N SER A 142 -5.73 -1.37 10.40
CA SER A 142 -5.67 -2.67 11.10
C SER A 142 -4.60 -3.59 10.53
N LEU A 143 -4.36 -3.53 9.21
CA LEU A 143 -3.30 -4.26 8.53
C LEU A 143 -1.94 -3.60 8.67
N ALA A 144 -1.89 -2.26 8.78
CA ALA A 144 -0.64 -1.54 8.92
C ALA A 144 0.18 -2.01 10.14
N TRP A 145 -0.48 -2.29 11.26
CA TRP A 145 0.18 -2.86 12.44
C TRP A 145 0.70 -4.27 12.21
N GLN A 146 -0.02 -5.10 11.44
CA GLN A 146 0.44 -6.45 11.09
C GLN A 146 1.68 -6.39 10.20
N TRP A 147 1.74 -5.46 9.26
CA TRP A 147 2.93 -5.25 8.44
C TRP A 147 4.14 -4.80 9.25
N LEU A 148 3.94 -3.92 10.26
CA LEU A 148 5.04 -3.56 11.17
C LEU A 148 5.53 -4.76 11.98
N ALA A 149 4.63 -5.63 12.45
CA ALA A 149 5.00 -6.87 13.14
C ALA A 149 5.83 -7.81 12.26
N LEU A 150 5.64 -7.76 10.95
CA LEU A 150 6.44 -8.47 9.93
C LEU A 150 7.73 -7.73 9.53
N GLY A 151 8.13 -6.70 10.27
CA GLY A 151 9.38 -5.97 10.09
C GLY A 151 9.36 -4.88 9.04
N ALA A 152 8.19 -4.44 8.57
CA ALA A 152 8.10 -3.22 7.77
C ALA A 152 8.51 -1.99 8.60
N GLN A 153 9.27 -1.07 8.01
CA GLN A 153 9.69 0.16 8.70
C GLN A 153 8.52 1.13 8.87
N ALA A 154 7.69 1.27 7.84
CA ALA A 154 6.52 2.14 7.86
C ALA A 154 5.37 1.52 7.08
N ALA A 155 4.16 1.80 7.51
CA ALA A 155 2.94 1.45 6.82
C ALA A 155 1.90 2.56 6.96
N ASN A 156 0.90 2.59 6.09
CA ASN A 156 -0.26 3.42 6.27
C ASN A 156 -1.54 2.64 6.03
N GLY A 157 -2.64 3.20 6.46
CA GLY A 157 -3.96 2.69 6.15
C GLY A 157 -5.06 3.64 6.61
N ALA A 158 -6.22 3.53 6.00
CA ALA A 158 -7.41 4.24 6.43
C ALA A 158 -7.97 3.62 7.72
N ALA A 159 -8.44 4.45 8.64
CA ALA A 159 -9.07 3.98 9.88
C ALA A 159 -10.45 3.34 9.64
N GLY A 160 -11.09 3.66 8.54
CA GLY A 160 -12.40 3.15 8.16
C GLY A 160 -12.47 2.81 6.66
N VAL A 161 -13.66 2.97 6.09
CA VAL A 161 -13.86 2.75 4.66
C VAL A 161 -13.09 3.81 3.86
N ASN A 162 -12.22 3.38 2.96
CA ASN A 162 -11.55 4.25 2.01
C ASN A 162 -12.44 4.42 0.76
N TRP A 163 -13.18 5.51 0.73
CA TRP A 163 -14.16 5.78 -0.34
C TRP A 163 -13.52 6.27 -1.63
N PHE A 164 -12.32 6.87 -1.52
CA PHE A 164 -11.74 7.64 -2.61
C PHE A 164 -10.25 7.32 -2.78
N PRO A 165 -9.88 6.37 -3.65
CA PRO A 165 -8.46 6.09 -3.92
C PRO A 165 -7.76 7.27 -4.60
N GLU A 166 -8.50 8.11 -5.36
CA GLU A 166 -7.98 9.32 -6.00
C GLU A 166 -8.50 10.60 -5.31
N PRO A 167 -7.66 11.65 -5.25
CA PRO A 167 -6.30 11.81 -5.78
C PRO A 167 -5.18 11.24 -4.88
N SER A 168 -5.51 10.43 -3.88
CA SER A 168 -4.54 9.92 -2.91
C SER A 168 -3.42 9.12 -3.57
N LEU A 169 -3.77 8.17 -4.46
CA LEU A 169 -2.81 7.31 -5.14
C LEU A 169 -1.84 8.11 -6.03
N SER A 170 -2.38 8.94 -6.91
CA SER A 170 -1.56 9.72 -7.86
C SER A 170 -0.64 10.71 -7.14
N VAL A 171 -1.13 11.38 -6.10
CA VAL A 171 -0.33 12.35 -5.33
C VAL A 171 0.74 11.62 -4.50
N PHE A 172 0.40 10.50 -3.86
CA PHE A 172 1.39 9.69 -3.14
C PHE A 172 2.50 9.22 -4.08
N LEU A 173 2.16 8.51 -5.16
CA LEU A 173 3.16 7.96 -6.09
C LEU A 173 4.07 9.05 -6.65
N ARG A 174 3.51 10.20 -7.04
CA ARG A 174 4.29 11.32 -7.55
C ARG A 174 5.31 11.84 -6.54
N ASN A 175 4.94 12.01 -5.28
CA ASN A 175 5.83 12.53 -4.24
C ASN A 175 6.84 11.46 -3.79
N TRP A 176 6.39 10.25 -3.55
CA TRP A 176 7.23 9.11 -3.16
C TRP A 176 8.32 8.81 -4.19
N LEU A 177 7.95 8.70 -5.46
CA LEU A 177 8.88 8.41 -6.55
C LEU A 177 9.84 9.58 -6.86
N ARG A 178 9.57 10.79 -6.35
CA ARG A 178 10.50 11.92 -6.34
C ARG A 178 11.49 11.88 -5.18
N GLY A 179 11.33 10.95 -4.24
CA GLY A 179 12.22 10.78 -3.09
C GLY A 179 11.81 11.54 -1.84
N GLU A 180 10.58 12.06 -1.78
CA GLU A 180 10.05 12.66 -0.55
C GLU A 180 9.95 11.61 0.57
N PRO A 181 10.07 12.00 1.85
CA PRO A 181 9.83 11.12 2.97
C PRO A 181 8.42 10.49 2.91
N TYR A 182 8.33 9.24 3.35
CA TYR A 182 7.08 8.47 3.28
C TYR A 182 5.90 9.18 3.94
N SER A 183 6.10 9.68 5.17
CA SER A 183 5.07 10.42 5.90
C SER A 183 4.64 11.69 5.17
N VAL A 184 5.57 12.40 4.55
CA VAL A 184 5.30 13.62 3.77
C VAL A 184 4.50 13.27 2.51
N ALA A 185 4.85 12.19 1.81
CA ALA A 185 4.11 11.73 0.64
C ALA A 185 2.66 11.36 0.98
N VAL A 186 2.45 10.63 2.10
CA VAL A 186 1.11 10.28 2.61
C VAL A 186 0.35 11.54 3.06
N GLN A 187 0.97 12.45 3.80
CA GLN A 187 0.33 13.68 4.24
C GLN A 187 -0.13 14.55 3.05
N ARG A 188 0.72 14.69 2.03
CA ARG A 188 0.36 15.43 0.79
C ARG A 188 -0.79 14.76 0.06
N SER A 189 -0.86 13.44 0.05
CA SER A 189 -1.98 12.69 -0.53
C SER A 189 -3.29 12.96 0.22
N ASN A 190 -3.27 12.93 1.55
CA ASN A 190 -4.41 13.29 2.38
C ASN A 190 -4.90 14.74 2.12
N LEU A 191 -3.98 15.70 2.13
CA LEU A 191 -4.31 17.11 1.88
C LEU A 191 -4.91 17.34 0.48
N ALA A 192 -4.44 16.61 -0.52
CA ALA A 192 -4.98 16.69 -1.86
C ALA A 192 -6.39 16.08 -1.93
N ALA A 193 -6.59 14.91 -1.30
CA ALA A 193 -7.89 14.26 -1.21
C ALA A 193 -8.90 15.15 -0.47
N ASP A 194 -8.54 15.67 0.71
CA ASP A 194 -9.38 16.57 1.48
C ASP A 194 -9.82 17.80 0.66
N ARG A 195 -8.88 18.48 0.00
CA ARG A 195 -9.16 19.66 -0.84
C ARG A 195 -10.11 19.35 -2.00
N TRP A 196 -9.93 18.19 -2.64
CA TRP A 196 -10.74 17.78 -3.77
C TRP A 196 -12.14 17.40 -3.33
N TRP A 197 -12.26 16.51 -2.35
CA TRP A 197 -13.53 15.95 -1.93
C TRP A 197 -14.37 16.91 -1.10
N LEU A 198 -13.76 17.81 -0.31
CA LEU A 198 -14.49 18.90 0.37
C LEU A 198 -15.20 19.83 -0.62
N LYS A 199 -14.65 20.03 -1.83
CA LYS A 199 -15.33 20.82 -2.86
C LYS A 199 -16.57 20.13 -3.43
N LEU A 200 -16.52 18.79 -3.54
CA LEU A 200 -17.59 17.98 -4.13
C LEU A 200 -18.67 17.58 -3.11
N LEU A 201 -18.26 17.29 -1.89
CA LEU A 201 -19.11 16.75 -0.84
C LEU A 201 -19.45 17.83 0.23
N ARG A 202 -19.59 19.10 -0.15
CA ARG A 202 -19.95 20.16 0.79
C ARG A 202 -21.24 19.79 1.51
N ALA A 203 -21.09 19.20 2.70
CA ALA A 203 -22.18 19.04 3.64
C ALA A 203 -22.54 20.42 4.17
N GLY A 204 -23.82 20.81 4.10
CA GLY A 204 -24.30 22.00 4.76
C GLY A 204 -23.98 21.94 6.25
N GLY A 205 -23.39 23.01 6.83
CA GLY A 205 -23.17 23.12 8.27
C GLY A 205 -21.74 23.07 8.76
N GLY A 206 -20.72 23.13 7.89
CA GLY A 206 -19.29 23.30 8.31
C GLY A 206 -18.63 22.08 8.94
N ARG A 207 -19.28 20.93 9.00
CA ARG A 207 -18.71 19.67 9.46
C ARG A 207 -18.05 18.93 8.29
N GLU A 208 -16.91 18.29 8.58
CA GLU A 208 -16.26 17.39 7.61
C GLU A 208 -17.17 16.20 7.28
N HIS A 209 -17.22 15.83 5.99
CA HIS A 209 -18.02 14.70 5.56
C HIS A 209 -17.43 13.38 6.11
N PRO A 210 -18.23 12.46 6.72
CA PRO A 210 -17.70 11.23 7.33
C PRO A 210 -16.85 10.37 6.39
N TRP A 211 -17.18 10.36 5.10
CA TRP A 211 -16.40 9.62 4.09
C TRP A 211 -14.98 10.15 3.91
N ILE A 212 -14.81 11.49 4.00
CA ILE A 212 -13.48 12.10 3.92
C ILE A 212 -12.66 11.69 5.15
N VAL A 213 -13.27 11.81 6.33
CA VAL A 213 -12.59 11.46 7.59
C VAL A 213 -12.17 9.99 7.61
N SER A 214 -13.07 9.07 7.20
CA SER A 214 -12.78 7.64 7.20
C SER A 214 -11.72 7.23 6.18
N SER A 215 -11.57 7.99 5.06
CA SER A 215 -10.61 7.70 3.99
C SER A 215 -9.20 8.22 4.29
N ARG A 216 -9.02 9.06 5.32
CA ARG A 216 -7.69 9.60 5.67
C ARG A 216 -6.72 8.48 6.02
N GLN A 217 -5.55 8.57 5.44
CA GLN A 217 -4.48 7.61 5.66
C GLN A 217 -3.69 8.00 6.90
N VAL A 218 -3.53 7.07 7.82
CA VAL A 218 -2.73 7.21 9.05
C VAL A 218 -1.42 6.45 8.84
N VAL A 219 -0.29 7.12 9.08
CA VAL A 219 1.04 6.51 9.02
C VAL A 219 1.40 5.93 10.38
N VAL A 220 1.96 4.73 10.36
CA VAL A 220 2.54 4.06 11.54
C VAL A 220 3.98 3.64 11.24
N GLY A 221 4.83 3.58 12.26
CA GLY A 221 6.25 3.23 12.13
C GLY A 221 7.16 4.45 11.89
N VAL A 222 8.24 4.26 11.15
CA VAL A 222 9.27 5.28 10.89
C VAL A 222 8.77 6.29 9.85
N CYS A 223 8.78 7.57 10.20
CA CYS A 223 8.14 8.61 9.38
C CYS A 223 8.99 9.11 8.20
N ASP A 224 10.31 9.12 8.31
CA ASP A 224 11.24 9.75 7.38
C ASP A 224 11.93 8.80 6.39
N VAL A 225 11.40 7.58 6.23
CA VAL A 225 11.86 6.64 5.20
C VAL A 225 11.71 7.28 3.82
N THR A 226 12.78 7.21 3.00
CA THR A 226 12.78 7.67 1.61
C THR A 226 13.16 6.53 0.67
N LEU A 227 12.99 6.73 -0.64
CA LEU A 227 13.49 5.77 -1.64
C LEU A 227 15.01 5.57 -1.61
N HIS A 228 15.74 6.52 -1.02
CA HIS A 228 17.20 6.48 -0.90
C HIS A 228 17.68 6.05 0.49
N THR A 229 16.76 5.92 1.45
CA THR A 229 17.13 5.50 2.81
C THR A 229 17.37 3.99 2.82
N GLU A 230 18.59 3.62 3.22
CA GLU A 230 18.92 2.22 3.49
C GLU A 230 18.20 1.75 4.75
N LYS A 231 17.74 0.50 4.75
CA LYS A 231 17.17 -0.10 5.96
C LYS A 231 18.27 -0.26 7.00
N THR A 232 18.21 0.52 8.08
CA THR A 232 19.10 0.33 9.23
C THR A 232 18.73 -1.01 9.87
N ARG A 233 19.64 -1.98 9.81
CA ARG A 233 19.49 -3.22 10.55
C ARG A 233 19.86 -2.94 11.98
N GLU A 234 18.90 -2.95 12.88
CA GLU A 234 19.18 -3.08 14.30
C GLU A 234 19.79 -4.47 14.52
N SER A 235 20.99 -4.48 15.04
CA SER A 235 21.78 -5.67 15.37
C SER A 235 21.31 -6.28 16.68
#